data_63c6fcc3aa65d09eeb244137622d34d4
#
_entry.id   63c6fcc3aa65d09eeb244137622d34d4
#
_cell.length_a   1.000
_cell.length_b   1.000
_cell.length_c   1.000
_cell.angle_alpha   90.00
_cell.angle_beta   90.00
_cell.angle_gamma   90.00
#
_symmetry.space_group_name_H-M   'P 1'
#
loop_
_entity.id
_entity.type
_entity.pdbx_description
1 polymer ?
#
loop_
_entity_poly.entity_id
_entity_poly.type
_entity_poly.pdbx_seq_one_letter_code
_entity_poly.pdbx_strand_id
1 'polypeptide(L)'
;MNVFLSQLKGLFGNLWWIEISTDTPGYIYYFGPFKHEAEATQAAAGYVEDLEQEGAALRQTSIMKRSTPKQLTVEYSGTFNR
;
A
#
# COMPACT_ATOMS: atom_id res chain seq x y z
N MET A 1 15.23 -13.81 -3.12
CA MET A 1 15.23 -13.10 -3.22
C MET A 1 14.99 -12.24 -2.30
N ASN A 2 14.66 -12.42 -1.48
CA ASN A 2 14.35 -11.69 -0.59
C ASN A 2 15.34 -11.30 0.39
N VAL A 3 16.46 -12.00 0.53
CA VAL A 3 17.54 -11.58 1.36
C VAL A 3 18.02 -10.21 0.95
N PHE A 4 18.09 -9.99 -0.34
CA PHE A 4 18.53 -8.70 -0.85
C PHE A 4 17.59 -7.60 -0.41
N LEU A 5 16.30 -7.84 -0.51
CA LEU A 5 15.34 -6.84 -0.10
C LEU A 5 15.39 -6.58 1.39
N SER A 6 15.63 -7.62 2.17
CA SER A 6 15.73 -7.44 3.59
C SER A 6 16.89 -6.54 3.95
N GLN A 7 18.01 -6.72 3.25
CA GLN A 7 19.16 -5.89 3.51
C GLN A 7 18.92 -4.47 3.10
N LEU A 8 18.25 -4.26 1.99
CA LEU A 8 17.93 -2.92 1.55
C LEU A 8 17.05 -2.22 2.54
N LYS A 9 16.09 -2.95 3.07
CA LYS A 9 15.20 -2.39 4.05
C LYS A 9 15.98 -1.87 5.24
N GLY A 10 16.95 -2.64 5.72
CA GLY A 10 17.75 -2.23 6.84
C GLY A 10 18.62 -1.03 6.53
N LEU A 11 19.10 -0.95 5.30
CA LEU A 11 19.98 0.14 4.94
C LEU A 11 19.24 1.45 4.74
N PHE A 12 18.10 1.40 4.10
CA PHE A 12 17.44 2.64 3.72
C PHE A 12 16.37 3.08 4.70
N GLY A 13 16.06 2.23 5.65
CA GLY A 13 15.05 2.60 6.63
C GLY A 13 13.67 2.73 6.00
N ASN A 14 13.00 3.81 6.33
CA ASN A 14 11.63 3.99 5.86
C ASN A 14 11.61 4.69 4.52
N LEU A 15 10.74 4.21 3.65
CA LEU A 15 10.48 4.83 2.37
C LEU A 15 8.99 5.14 2.29
N TRP A 16 8.56 5.68 1.18
CA TRP A 16 7.17 6.10 1.03
C TRP A 16 6.33 5.00 0.43
N TRP A 17 5.14 4.84 0.94
CA TRP A 17 4.22 3.79 0.53
C TRP A 17 2.83 4.35 0.38
N ILE A 18 2.07 3.75 -0.53
CA ILE A 18 0.67 4.04 -0.69
C ILE A 18 -0.10 2.91 -0.04
N GLU A 19 -1.01 3.25 0.87
CA GLU A 19 -1.87 2.25 1.49
C GLU A 19 -3.29 2.51 1.02
N ILE A 20 -3.91 1.53 0.41
CA ILE A 20 -5.28 1.66 -0.06
C ILE A 20 -6.11 0.56 0.57
N SER A 21 -7.18 0.94 1.24
CA SER A 21 -8.07 -0.04 1.83
C SER A 21 -9.40 -0.05 1.10
N THR A 22 -10.01 -1.22 1.04
CA THR A 22 -11.27 -1.43 0.34
C THR A 22 -12.26 -2.09 1.26
N ASP A 23 -13.53 -2.07 0.83
CA ASP A 23 -14.59 -2.78 1.54
C ASP A 23 -15.16 -3.81 0.59
N THR A 24 -15.69 -4.86 1.09
CA THR A 24 -16.51 -5.85 0.39
C THR A 24 -15.93 -6.29 -0.95
N PRO A 25 -14.82 -6.99 -0.95
CA PRO A 25 -14.12 -7.50 0.21
C PRO A 25 -13.16 -6.50 0.80
N GLY A 26 -12.80 -6.73 2.03
CA GLY A 26 -11.88 -5.85 2.72
C GLY A 26 -10.45 -6.26 2.49
N TYR A 27 -9.70 -5.37 1.89
CA TYR A 27 -8.27 -5.58 1.68
C TYR A 27 -7.52 -4.31 1.99
N ILE A 28 -6.29 -4.48 2.39
CA ILE A 28 -5.35 -3.37 2.49
C ILE A 28 -4.23 -3.67 1.52
N TYR A 29 -4.03 -2.77 0.58
CA TYR A 29 -2.98 -2.92 -0.41
C TYR A 29 -1.88 -1.92 -0.14
N TYR A 30 -0.64 -2.36 -0.29
CA TYR A 30 0.51 -1.46 -0.18
C TYR A 30 1.24 -1.44 -1.50
N PHE A 31 1.49 -0.24 -1.99
CA PHE A 31 2.24 -0.04 -3.24
C PHE A 31 3.47 0.80 -2.94
N GLY A 32 4.59 0.41 -3.46
CA GLY A 32 5.85 1.08 -3.23
C GLY A 32 6.99 0.11 -3.30
N PRO A 33 8.16 0.47 -2.80
CA PRO A 33 8.46 1.73 -2.14
C PRO A 33 8.80 2.85 -3.12
N PHE A 34 8.58 4.07 -2.68
CA PHE A 34 8.96 5.26 -3.43
C PHE A 34 9.96 6.04 -2.58
N LYS A 35 10.91 6.68 -3.24
CA LYS A 35 11.89 7.47 -2.52
C LYS A 35 11.30 8.76 -2.00
N HIS A 36 10.35 9.33 -2.71
CA HIS A 36 9.83 10.64 -2.38
C HIS A 36 8.31 10.61 -2.27
N GLU A 37 7.80 11.43 -1.37
CA GLU A 37 6.37 11.52 -1.19
C GLU A 37 5.67 11.92 -2.48
N ALA A 38 6.26 12.81 -3.24
CA ALA A 38 5.65 13.29 -4.47
C ALA A 38 5.47 12.16 -5.48
N GLU A 39 6.44 11.25 -5.55
CA GLU A 39 6.32 10.11 -6.44
C GLU A 39 5.16 9.22 -6.05
N ALA A 40 5.03 8.95 -4.75
CA ALA A 40 3.94 8.12 -4.28
C ALA A 40 2.61 8.80 -4.55
N THR A 41 2.54 10.10 -4.30
CA THR A 41 1.31 10.84 -4.50
C THR A 41 0.88 10.81 -5.96
N GLN A 42 1.84 10.97 -6.87
CA GLN A 42 1.50 10.95 -8.28
C GLN A 42 1.05 9.57 -8.73
N ALA A 43 1.66 8.53 -8.19
CA ALA A 43 1.31 7.17 -8.57
C ALA A 43 -0.02 6.74 -8.01
N ALA A 44 -0.46 7.33 -6.91
CA ALA A 44 -1.64 6.85 -6.21
C ALA A 44 -2.89 6.86 -7.07
N ALA A 45 -3.05 7.88 -7.90
CA ALA A 45 -4.25 7.99 -8.72
C ALA A 45 -4.40 6.80 -9.66
N GLY A 46 -3.27 6.32 -10.21
CA GLY A 46 -3.32 5.18 -11.11
C GLY A 46 -3.72 3.90 -10.40
N TYR A 47 -3.19 3.69 -9.21
CA TYR A 47 -3.57 2.49 -8.45
C TYR A 47 -5.03 2.55 -8.02
N VAL A 48 -5.50 3.71 -7.62
CA VAL A 48 -6.90 3.88 -7.27
C VAL A 48 -7.78 3.55 -8.47
N GLU A 49 -7.42 4.08 -9.62
CA GLU A 49 -8.20 3.84 -10.82
C GLU A 49 -8.23 2.36 -11.17
N ASP A 50 -7.09 1.70 -11.07
CA ASP A 50 -7.01 0.28 -11.39
C ASP A 50 -7.90 -0.54 -10.47
N LEU A 51 -7.88 -0.23 -9.18
CA LEU A 51 -8.71 -0.97 -8.24
C LEU A 51 -10.19 -0.70 -8.48
N GLU A 52 -10.53 0.52 -8.81
CA GLU A 52 -11.93 0.83 -9.10
C GLU A 52 -12.41 0.10 -10.34
N GLN A 53 -11.55 -0.01 -11.34
CA GLN A 53 -11.92 -0.73 -12.55
C GLN A 53 -12.11 -2.21 -12.28
N GLU A 54 -11.47 -2.73 -11.28
CA GLU A 54 -11.64 -4.11 -10.89
C GLU A 54 -12.85 -4.31 -10.00
N GLY A 55 -13.57 -3.27 -9.70
CA GLY A 55 -14.78 -3.38 -8.91
C GLY A 55 -14.60 -3.16 -7.43
N ALA A 56 -13.44 -2.72 -7.00
CA ALA A 56 -13.21 -2.52 -5.58
C ALA A 56 -13.96 -1.29 -5.09
N ALA A 57 -14.49 -1.40 -3.89
CA ALA A 57 -15.11 -0.26 -3.23
C ALA A 57 -14.05 0.37 -2.34
N LEU A 58 -13.50 1.48 -2.76
CA LEU A 58 -12.41 2.09 -2.05
C LEU A 58 -12.89 2.73 -0.76
N ARG A 59 -12.11 2.54 0.29
CA ARG A 59 -12.43 3.08 1.57
C ARG A 59 -11.52 4.24 1.93
N GLN A 60 -10.22 4.07 1.76
CA GLN A 60 -9.27 5.10 2.15
C GLN A 60 -7.97 4.91 1.40
N THR A 61 -7.34 6.02 1.05
CA THR A 61 -6.03 6.02 0.44
C THR A 61 -5.13 6.92 1.27
N SER A 62 -3.97 6.41 1.65
CA SER A 62 -3.02 7.17 2.46
C SER A 62 -1.63 7.05 1.88
N ILE A 63 -0.86 8.11 1.99
CA ILE A 63 0.53 8.12 1.60
C ILE A 63 1.32 8.22 2.89
N MET A 64 2.24 7.30 3.11
CA MET A 64 2.92 7.25 4.40
C MET A 64 4.37 6.83 4.25
N LYS A 65 5.19 7.29 5.16
CA LYS A 65 6.57 6.90 5.23
C LYS A 65 6.69 5.83 6.29
N ARG A 66 7.15 4.66 5.91
CA ARG A 66 7.18 3.55 6.84
C ARG A 66 8.16 2.49 6.35
N SER A 67 8.45 1.54 7.22
CA SER A 67 9.24 0.38 6.82
C SER A 67 8.43 -0.46 5.86
N THR A 68 9.11 -1.34 5.15
CA THR A 68 8.45 -2.21 4.18
C THR A 68 7.40 -3.06 4.88
N PRO A 69 6.18 -3.08 4.37
CA PRO A 69 5.14 -3.94 4.97
C PRO A 69 5.52 -5.40 4.86
N LYS A 70 5.12 -6.17 5.85
CA LYS A 70 5.39 -7.60 5.82
C LYS A 70 4.63 -8.28 4.70
N GLN A 71 3.44 -7.81 4.42
CA GLN A 71 2.63 -8.33 3.32
C GLN A 71 2.16 -7.15 2.51
N LEU A 72 2.16 -7.29 1.20
CA LEU A 72 1.74 -6.20 0.32
C LEU A 72 0.23 -6.17 0.11
N THR A 73 -0.43 -7.27 0.38
CA THR A 73 -1.90 -7.33 0.33
C THR A 73 -2.35 -8.08 1.56
N VAL A 74 -3.23 -7.46 2.33
CA VAL A 74 -3.74 -8.06 3.55
C VAL A 74 -5.25 -8.08 3.45
N GLU A 75 -5.82 -9.26 3.62
CA GLU A 75 -7.27 -9.39 3.64
C GLU A 75 -7.73 -9.25 5.08
N TYR A 76 -8.72 -8.41 5.32
CA TYR A 76 -9.30 -8.37 6.65
C TYR A 76 -10.74 -8.79 6.52
N SER A 77 -11.16 -9.61 7.47
CA SER A 77 -12.50 -10.07 7.40
C SER A 77 -13.31 -9.19 8.22
N GLY A 78 -14.33 -8.93 7.93
CA GLY A 78 -15.11 -8.28 8.74
C GLY A 78 -15.12 -6.89 8.65
N THR A 79 -15.15 -6.30 9.66
CA THR A 79 -15.51 -5.06 9.63
C THR A 79 -14.60 -4.21 10.24
N PHE A 80 -14.36 -3.16 9.65
CA PHE A 80 -13.58 -2.22 10.17
C PHE A 80 -14.28 -1.50 11.17
N ASN A 81 -15.42 -1.57 11.21
CA ASN A 81 -16.12 -0.75 11.96
C ASN A 81 -16.47 -1.26 13.04
N ARG A 82 -16.40 -1.41 13.51
CA ARG A 82 -16.80 -1.84 14.46
C ARG A 82 -16.54 -1.41 15.23
#